data_804200bd467fc0663f2a54b62e65dc11
#
_entry.id   804200bd467fc0663f2a54b62e65dc11
#
_cell.length_a   1.000
_cell.length_b   1.000
_cell.length_c   1.000
_cell.angle_alpha   90.00
_cell.angle_beta   90.00
_cell.angle_gamma   90.00
#
_symmetry.space_group_name_H-M   'P 1'
#
loop_
_entity.id
_entity.type
_entity.pdbx_description
1 polymer ?
#
loop_
_entity_poly.entity_id
_entity_poly.type
_entity_poly.pdbx_seq_one_letter_code
_entity_poly.pdbx_strand_id
1 'polypeptide(L)'
;VAEVVVFHHALGLTPWVRAFRDTLRDAGHAVHTPDLYDGRTFDAIQAGMAYSEELGGPAAIVERARATVESLPAEVVYIGFSLGVLPAQSLAQTRPGARGAVLCYAALPLGRWGDNWPATWPEGVPLQLHILEGDEDLEIAQGLIATVPGAELFVYPGTEHYFAEHDDQAAALLEQRVIAFLG
;
A
#
# COMPACT_ATOMS: atom_id res chain seq x y z
N VAL A 1 -16.29 -0.76 -11.53
CA VAL A 1 -15.18 0.21 -11.72
C VAL A 1 -14.89 0.86 -10.37
N ALA A 2 -13.69 0.68 -9.86
CA ALA A 2 -13.21 1.32 -8.63
C ALA A 2 -12.33 2.53 -8.94
N GLU A 3 -12.38 3.54 -8.07
CA GLU A 3 -11.38 4.61 -8.00
C GLU A 3 -10.24 4.14 -7.09
N VAL A 4 -9.02 4.08 -7.58
CA VAL A 4 -7.87 3.46 -6.90
C VAL A 4 -6.70 4.43 -6.83
N VAL A 5 -6.05 4.49 -5.69
CA VAL A 5 -4.77 5.20 -5.54
C VAL A 5 -3.70 4.19 -5.13
N VAL A 6 -2.61 4.14 -5.88
CA VAL A 6 -1.46 3.27 -5.63
C VAL A 6 -0.27 4.10 -5.18
N PHE A 7 0.22 3.87 -3.98
CA PHE A 7 1.43 4.50 -3.44
C PHE A 7 2.64 3.58 -3.59
N HIS A 8 3.68 4.11 -4.20
CA HIS A 8 4.91 3.40 -4.51
C HIS A 8 5.75 3.09 -3.25
N HIS A 9 6.66 2.12 -3.39
CA HIS A 9 7.63 1.74 -2.36
C HIS A 9 8.83 2.70 -2.29
N ALA A 10 9.82 2.37 -1.46
CA ALA A 10 11.01 3.19 -1.22
C ALA A 10 11.86 3.47 -2.47
N LEU A 11 11.75 2.68 -3.53
CA LEU A 11 12.47 2.93 -4.78
C LEU A 11 11.86 4.05 -5.64
N GLY A 12 10.70 4.59 -5.25
CA GLY A 12 10.00 5.62 -6.00
C GLY A 12 8.99 5.04 -7.01
N LEU A 13 8.47 5.89 -7.88
CA LEU A 13 7.51 5.50 -8.91
C LEU A 13 8.23 4.81 -10.08
N THR A 14 8.65 3.57 -9.84
CA THR A 14 9.41 2.74 -10.77
C THR A 14 8.58 2.24 -11.95
N PRO A 15 9.22 1.70 -13.02
CA PRO A 15 8.51 1.04 -14.12
C PRO A 15 7.59 -0.09 -13.65
N TRP A 16 7.99 -0.86 -12.63
CA TRP A 16 7.16 -1.95 -12.09
C TRP A 16 5.84 -1.42 -11.50
N VAL A 17 5.90 -0.38 -10.66
CA VAL A 17 4.68 0.24 -10.09
C VAL A 17 3.78 0.81 -11.20
N ARG A 18 4.37 1.38 -12.25
CA ARG A 18 3.61 1.86 -13.42
C ARG A 18 2.94 0.72 -14.18
N ALA A 19 3.63 -0.42 -14.36
CA ALA A 19 3.08 -1.61 -14.99
C ALA A 19 1.91 -2.18 -14.18
N PHE A 20 2.06 -2.27 -12.85
CA PHE A 20 0.97 -2.68 -11.96
C PHE A 20 -0.26 -1.78 -12.10
N ARG A 21 -0.07 -0.45 -12.12
CA ARG A 21 -1.14 0.52 -12.43
C ARG A 21 -1.84 0.19 -13.75
N ASP A 22 -1.06 -0.08 -14.80
CA ASP A 22 -1.60 -0.31 -16.13
C ASP A 22 -2.40 -1.62 -16.17
N THR A 23 -1.95 -2.67 -15.46
CA THR A 23 -2.74 -3.91 -15.25
C THR A 23 -4.12 -3.61 -14.63
N LEU A 24 -4.18 -2.76 -13.60
CA LEU A 24 -5.47 -2.40 -12.98
C LEU A 24 -6.35 -1.54 -13.90
N ARG A 25 -5.75 -0.67 -14.69
CA ARG A 25 -6.47 0.12 -15.72
C ARG A 25 -7.05 -0.76 -16.82
N ASP A 26 -6.29 -1.75 -17.28
CA ASP A 26 -6.73 -2.74 -18.28
C ASP A 26 -7.89 -3.59 -17.74
N ALA A 27 -7.95 -3.80 -16.42
CA ALA A 27 -9.08 -4.42 -15.73
C ALA A 27 -10.31 -3.49 -15.58
N GLY A 28 -10.21 -2.23 -16.01
CA GLY A 28 -11.33 -1.28 -16.07
C GLY A 28 -11.44 -0.31 -14.89
N HIS A 29 -10.43 -0.21 -14.04
CA HIS A 29 -10.44 0.71 -12.89
C HIS A 29 -9.82 2.07 -13.21
N ALA A 30 -10.26 3.12 -12.51
CA ALA A 30 -9.62 4.44 -12.56
C ALA A 30 -8.47 4.47 -11.56
N VAL A 31 -7.22 4.54 -12.02
CA VAL A 31 -6.04 4.35 -11.17
C VAL A 31 -5.11 5.56 -11.20
N HIS A 32 -4.82 6.09 -10.02
CA HIS A 32 -3.88 7.17 -9.76
C HIS A 32 -2.62 6.63 -9.10
N THR A 33 -1.46 7.10 -9.55
CA THR A 33 -0.15 6.75 -8.96
C THR A 33 0.63 8.02 -8.67
N PRO A 34 0.35 8.70 -7.53
CA PRO A 34 1.08 9.89 -7.16
C PRO A 34 2.58 9.59 -7.00
N ASP A 35 3.41 10.50 -7.49
CA ASP A 35 4.85 10.45 -7.26
C ASP A 35 5.17 11.21 -5.96
N LEU A 36 5.54 10.48 -4.92
CA LEU A 36 5.88 11.04 -3.62
C LEU A 36 7.36 11.48 -3.53
N TYR A 37 8.14 11.21 -4.58
CA TYR A 37 9.58 11.42 -4.62
C TYR A 37 10.05 12.47 -5.64
N ASP A 38 9.15 13.27 -6.16
CA ASP A 38 9.46 14.35 -7.10
C ASP A 38 10.28 13.89 -8.34
N GLY A 39 9.91 12.73 -8.89
CA GLY A 39 10.54 12.13 -10.06
C GLY A 39 11.78 11.29 -9.76
N ARG A 40 12.21 11.19 -8.51
CA ARG A 40 13.37 10.37 -8.16
C ARG A 40 13.02 8.89 -8.05
N THR A 41 13.95 8.06 -8.53
CA THR A 41 13.92 6.60 -8.35
C THR A 41 15.29 6.13 -7.86
N PHE A 42 15.32 4.98 -7.20
CA PHE A 42 16.51 4.41 -6.58
C PHE A 42 16.62 2.93 -6.95
N ASP A 43 17.85 2.43 -7.04
CA ASP A 43 18.14 1.01 -7.32
C ASP A 43 18.25 0.17 -6.04
N ALA A 44 18.42 0.84 -4.87
CA ALA A 44 18.54 0.19 -3.57
C ALA A 44 17.54 0.75 -2.56
N ILE A 45 16.89 -0.14 -1.79
CA ILE A 45 15.91 0.22 -0.76
C ILE A 45 16.51 1.21 0.25
N GLN A 46 17.75 0.99 0.69
CA GLN A 46 18.41 1.86 1.65
C GLN A 46 18.57 3.31 1.13
N ALA A 47 18.88 3.50 -0.14
CA ALA A 47 19.00 4.82 -0.74
C ALA A 47 17.61 5.51 -0.82
N GLY A 48 16.58 4.79 -1.19
CA GLY A 48 15.22 5.30 -1.19
C GLY A 48 14.70 5.65 0.21
N MET A 49 15.01 4.82 1.20
CA MET A 49 14.65 5.09 2.60
C MET A 49 15.41 6.33 3.14
N ALA A 50 16.70 6.46 2.82
CA ALA A 50 17.44 7.67 3.18
C ALA A 50 16.82 8.94 2.58
N TYR A 51 16.38 8.87 1.33
CA TYR A 51 15.69 9.98 0.70
C TYR A 51 14.32 10.28 1.36
N SER A 52 13.58 9.26 1.78
CA SER A 52 12.34 9.48 2.53
C SER A 52 12.57 10.23 3.85
N GLU A 53 13.69 9.95 4.53
CA GLU A 53 14.09 10.68 5.74
C GLU A 53 14.50 12.13 5.43
N GLU A 54 15.21 12.39 4.30
CA GLU A 54 15.50 13.75 3.84
C GLU A 54 14.24 14.57 3.55
N LEU A 55 13.17 13.92 3.09
CA LEU A 55 11.85 14.55 2.87
C LEU A 55 11.09 14.85 4.17
N GLY A 56 11.57 14.39 5.31
CA GLY A 56 10.96 14.58 6.63
C GLY A 56 10.37 13.31 7.24
N GLY A 57 10.73 12.15 6.70
CA GLY A 57 10.35 10.84 7.24
C GLY A 57 8.89 10.46 7.04
N PRO A 58 8.41 9.47 7.80
CA PRO A 58 7.08 8.88 7.61
C PRO A 58 5.91 9.87 7.63
N ALA A 59 5.93 10.83 8.55
CA ALA A 59 4.89 11.85 8.64
C ALA A 59 4.81 12.71 7.38
N ALA A 60 5.96 13.11 6.83
CA ALA A 60 6.01 13.90 5.60
C ALA A 60 5.54 13.10 4.38
N ILE A 61 5.83 11.79 4.31
CA ILE A 61 5.33 10.90 3.25
C ILE A 61 3.79 10.81 3.31
N VAL A 62 3.22 10.66 4.49
CA VAL A 62 1.76 10.63 4.68
C VAL A 62 1.13 11.96 4.26
N GLU A 63 1.70 13.10 4.66
CA GLU A 63 1.17 14.42 4.29
C GLU A 63 1.28 14.71 2.79
N ARG A 64 2.40 14.33 2.15
CA ARG A 64 2.52 14.41 0.69
C ARG A 64 1.44 13.61 -0.01
N ALA A 65 1.22 12.37 0.43
CA ALA A 65 0.17 11.51 -0.11
C ALA A 65 -1.23 12.10 0.13
N ARG A 66 -1.50 12.65 1.31
CA ARG A 66 -2.77 13.30 1.66
C ARG A 66 -3.09 14.43 0.68
N ALA A 67 -2.11 15.31 0.41
CA ALA A 67 -2.27 16.41 -0.53
C ALA A 67 -2.63 15.92 -1.95
N THR A 68 -2.08 14.79 -2.39
CA THR A 68 -2.37 14.24 -3.73
C THR A 68 -3.80 13.73 -3.90
N VAL A 69 -4.46 13.32 -2.82
CA VAL A 69 -5.82 12.75 -2.87
C VAL A 69 -6.92 13.77 -2.54
N GLU A 70 -6.58 14.99 -2.18
CA GLU A 70 -7.57 16.02 -1.84
C GLU A 70 -8.58 16.29 -2.96
N SER A 71 -8.12 16.29 -4.22
CA SER A 71 -8.96 16.52 -5.39
C SER A 71 -9.68 15.27 -5.90
N LEU A 72 -9.40 14.11 -5.36
CA LEU A 72 -10.01 12.84 -5.76
C LEU A 72 -11.36 12.62 -5.05
N PRO A 73 -12.25 11.78 -5.62
CA PRO A 73 -13.47 11.36 -4.95
C PRO A 73 -13.19 10.83 -3.54
N ALA A 74 -14.19 10.90 -2.66
CA ALA A 74 -14.05 10.32 -1.31
C ALA A 74 -13.98 8.78 -1.35
N GLU A 75 -14.69 8.18 -2.31
CA GLU A 75 -14.83 6.74 -2.46
C GLU A 75 -13.64 6.13 -3.21
N VAL A 76 -12.54 5.89 -2.50
CA VAL A 76 -11.27 5.41 -3.03
C VAL A 76 -10.82 4.14 -2.33
N VAL A 77 -10.25 3.20 -3.10
CA VAL A 77 -9.45 2.08 -2.57
C VAL A 77 -7.97 2.49 -2.57
N TYR A 78 -7.32 2.35 -1.44
CA TYR A 78 -5.90 2.68 -1.27
C TYR A 78 -5.05 1.43 -1.37
N ILE A 79 -4.06 1.44 -2.24
CA ILE A 79 -3.06 0.36 -2.39
C ILE A 79 -1.70 0.94 -2.03
N GLY A 80 -0.93 0.25 -1.19
CA GLY A 80 0.41 0.68 -0.81
C GLY A 80 1.41 -0.45 -0.92
N PHE A 81 2.60 -0.14 -1.43
CA PHE A 81 3.73 -1.06 -1.49
C PHE A 81 4.81 -0.63 -0.52
N SER A 82 5.18 -1.47 0.48
CA SER A 82 6.22 -1.22 1.48
C SER A 82 6.07 0.18 2.11
N LEU A 83 6.95 1.15 1.82
CA LEU A 83 6.82 2.53 2.28
C LEU A 83 5.44 3.14 1.95
N GLY A 84 4.86 2.79 0.81
CA GLY A 84 3.52 3.24 0.39
C GLY A 84 2.38 2.71 1.27
N VAL A 85 2.64 1.73 2.11
CA VAL A 85 1.67 1.26 3.12
C VAL A 85 1.38 2.34 4.17
N LEU A 86 2.35 3.18 4.50
CA LEU A 86 2.16 4.31 5.41
C LEU A 86 0.97 5.19 5.00
N PRO A 87 0.98 5.82 3.81
CA PRO A 87 -0.15 6.64 3.39
C PRO A 87 -1.40 5.80 3.07
N ALA A 88 -1.27 4.62 2.48
CA ALA A 88 -2.43 3.79 2.14
C ALA A 88 -3.24 3.41 3.39
N GLN A 89 -2.57 2.90 4.42
CA GLN A 89 -3.21 2.54 5.68
C GLN A 89 -3.73 3.76 6.43
N SER A 90 -2.94 4.85 6.52
CA SER A 90 -3.35 6.09 7.17
C SER A 90 -4.61 6.68 6.53
N LEU A 91 -4.66 6.77 5.22
CA LEU A 91 -5.80 7.33 4.50
C LEU A 91 -7.03 6.43 4.58
N ALA A 92 -6.87 5.10 4.51
CA ALA A 92 -7.96 4.16 4.71
C ALA A 92 -8.59 4.29 6.11
N GLN A 93 -7.77 4.58 7.13
CA GLN A 93 -8.24 4.74 8.50
C GLN A 93 -8.78 6.14 8.82
N THR A 94 -8.37 7.18 8.10
CA THR A 94 -8.66 8.58 8.49
C THR A 94 -9.47 9.38 7.47
N ARG A 95 -9.41 9.04 6.18
CA ARG A 95 -10.15 9.78 5.16
C ARG A 95 -11.57 9.21 5.03
N PRO A 96 -12.61 10.03 5.27
CA PRO A 96 -13.99 9.55 5.11
C PRO A 96 -14.27 9.03 3.69
N GLY A 97 -15.03 7.95 3.60
CA GLY A 97 -15.46 7.38 2.32
C GLY A 97 -14.51 6.34 1.73
N ALA A 98 -13.40 6.00 2.41
CA ALA A 98 -12.52 4.92 1.97
C ALA A 98 -13.31 3.64 1.67
N ARG A 99 -13.04 3.02 0.51
CA ARG A 99 -13.74 1.82 0.02
C ARG A 99 -12.94 0.53 0.26
N GLY A 100 -11.70 0.64 0.69
CA GLY A 100 -10.85 -0.49 1.01
C GLY A 100 -9.39 -0.11 1.07
N ALA A 101 -8.57 -1.04 1.54
CA ALA A 101 -7.13 -0.95 1.47
C ALA A 101 -6.50 -2.28 1.08
N VAL A 102 -5.45 -2.22 0.28
CA VAL A 102 -4.56 -3.33 -0.06
C VAL A 102 -3.16 -2.95 0.38
N LEU A 103 -2.58 -3.71 1.30
CA LEU A 103 -1.27 -3.47 1.87
C LEU A 103 -0.31 -4.56 1.39
N CYS A 104 0.70 -4.16 0.63
CA CYS A 104 1.66 -5.07 0.01
C CYS A 104 3.05 -4.86 0.59
N TYR A 105 3.74 -5.94 0.95
CA TYR A 105 5.11 -5.99 1.46
C TYR A 105 5.28 -5.51 2.90
N ALA A 106 4.34 -4.80 3.47
CA ALA A 106 4.39 -4.27 4.83
C ALA A 106 2.99 -4.17 5.45
N ALA A 107 2.94 -4.01 6.77
CA ALA A 107 1.74 -3.73 7.54
C ALA A 107 2.11 -2.88 8.76
N LEU A 108 1.18 -2.05 9.24
CA LEU A 108 1.39 -1.22 10.42
C LEU A 108 0.41 -1.60 11.53
N PRO A 109 0.86 -1.63 12.79
CA PRO A 109 -0.02 -1.93 13.90
C PRO A 109 -1.01 -0.78 14.12
N LEU A 110 -2.21 -1.11 14.60
CA LEU A 110 -3.20 -0.10 14.98
C LEU A 110 -2.74 0.64 16.24
N GLY A 111 -2.79 1.98 16.21
CA GLY A 111 -2.56 2.83 17.36
C GLY A 111 -1.15 2.85 17.97
N ARG A 112 -0.16 2.28 17.29
CA ARG A 112 1.21 2.16 17.82
C ARG A 112 2.28 2.88 16.99
N TRP A 113 1.87 3.65 16.00
CA TRP A 113 2.80 4.33 15.09
C TRP A 113 2.65 5.84 15.18
N GLY A 114 3.38 6.45 16.13
CA GLY A 114 3.33 7.88 16.44
C GLY A 114 2.05 8.30 17.19
N ASP A 115 2.09 9.50 17.73
CA ASP A 115 1.05 10.03 18.66
C ASP A 115 -0.33 10.21 17.99
N ASN A 116 -0.38 10.28 16.65
CA ASN A 116 -1.61 10.53 15.90
C ASN A 116 -2.04 9.35 15.01
N TRP A 117 -1.44 8.16 15.19
CA TRP A 117 -1.82 6.99 14.38
C TRP A 117 -3.15 6.41 14.88
N PRO A 118 -4.14 6.16 13.97
CA PRO A 118 -5.46 5.70 14.41
C PRO A 118 -5.40 4.33 15.09
N ALA A 119 -6.08 4.24 16.23
CA ALA A 119 -6.12 3.00 17.03
C ALA A 119 -7.13 1.96 16.51
N THR A 120 -8.01 2.34 15.59
CA THR A 120 -9.08 1.48 15.09
C THR A 120 -9.09 1.43 13.58
N TRP A 121 -9.59 0.32 13.06
CA TRP A 121 -9.93 0.20 11.64
C TRP A 121 -11.39 0.63 11.44
N PRO A 122 -11.71 1.42 10.40
CA PRO A 122 -13.09 1.86 10.16
C PRO A 122 -14.01 0.68 9.84
N GLU A 123 -15.21 0.70 10.42
CA GLU A 123 -16.23 -0.31 10.13
C GLU A 123 -16.62 -0.31 8.65
N GLY A 124 -16.71 -1.50 8.06
CA GLY A 124 -17.13 -1.67 6.67
C GLY A 124 -16.06 -1.31 5.62
N VAL A 125 -14.85 -0.97 6.00
CA VAL A 125 -13.73 -0.77 5.07
C VAL A 125 -12.96 -2.09 4.92
N PRO A 126 -13.05 -2.79 3.76
CA PRO A 126 -12.34 -4.04 3.53
C PRO A 126 -10.82 -3.86 3.57
N LEU A 127 -10.11 -4.91 4.00
CA LEU A 127 -8.66 -4.93 4.06
C LEU A 127 -8.10 -6.21 3.43
N GLN A 128 -7.11 -6.06 2.57
CA GLN A 128 -6.34 -7.18 2.01
C GLN A 128 -4.85 -6.94 2.23
N LEU A 129 -4.14 -8.00 2.62
CA LEU A 129 -2.70 -7.96 2.92
C LEU A 129 -1.94 -9.00 2.08
N HIS A 130 -0.77 -8.60 1.59
CA HIS A 130 0.15 -9.43 0.81
C HIS A 130 1.55 -9.35 1.43
N ILE A 131 1.95 -10.38 2.16
CA ILE A 131 3.17 -10.36 2.99
C ILE A 131 4.07 -11.55 2.61
N LEU A 132 5.38 -11.32 2.65
CA LEU A 132 6.37 -12.36 2.45
C LEU A 132 6.42 -13.31 3.66
N GLU A 133 6.56 -14.61 3.42
CA GLU A 133 6.81 -15.59 4.47
C GLU A 133 8.14 -15.29 5.19
N GLY A 134 8.09 -15.21 6.51
CA GLY A 134 9.26 -14.87 7.34
C GLY A 134 9.60 -13.39 7.45
N ASP A 135 8.83 -12.51 6.82
CA ASP A 135 8.94 -11.06 7.05
C ASP A 135 8.48 -10.70 8.48
N GLU A 136 9.15 -9.74 9.10
CA GLU A 136 8.79 -9.26 10.44
C GLU A 136 7.37 -8.65 10.50
N ASP A 137 6.87 -8.13 9.38
CA ASP A 137 5.52 -7.57 9.26
C ASP A 137 4.42 -8.64 9.23
N LEU A 138 4.77 -9.94 9.12
CA LEU A 138 3.77 -11.01 9.11
C LEU A 138 2.99 -11.09 10.43
N GLU A 139 3.65 -10.91 11.57
CA GLU A 139 2.98 -10.89 12.88
C GLU A 139 2.00 -9.70 13.00
N ILE A 140 2.39 -8.53 12.48
CA ILE A 140 1.52 -7.35 12.43
C ILE A 140 0.30 -7.61 11.55
N ALA A 141 0.51 -8.19 10.37
CA ALA A 141 -0.56 -8.56 9.44
C ALA A 141 -1.55 -9.56 10.07
N GLN A 142 -1.05 -10.56 10.79
CA GLN A 142 -1.89 -11.52 11.55
C GLN A 142 -2.70 -10.82 12.64
N GLY A 143 -2.13 -9.82 13.31
CA GLY A 143 -2.83 -8.97 14.28
C GLY A 143 -3.97 -8.18 13.63
N LEU A 144 -3.77 -7.65 12.44
CA LEU A 144 -4.81 -6.96 11.67
C LEU A 144 -5.94 -7.90 11.26
N ILE A 145 -5.60 -9.12 10.78
CA ILE A 145 -6.60 -10.15 10.46
C ILE A 145 -7.47 -10.52 11.67
N ALA A 146 -6.86 -10.61 12.85
CA ALA A 146 -7.61 -10.91 14.07
C ALA A 146 -8.52 -9.75 14.54
N THR A 147 -8.26 -8.52 14.10
CA THR A 147 -8.94 -7.32 14.58
C THR A 147 -9.94 -6.77 13.56
N VAL A 148 -9.66 -6.89 12.25
CA VAL A 148 -10.47 -6.31 11.18
C VAL A 148 -11.39 -7.38 10.59
N PRO A 149 -12.72 -7.29 10.80
CA PRO A 149 -13.65 -8.30 10.28
C PRO A 149 -13.58 -8.41 8.75
N GLY A 150 -13.43 -9.64 8.27
CA GLY A 150 -13.38 -9.93 6.83
C GLY A 150 -12.06 -9.54 6.12
N ALA A 151 -11.03 -9.17 6.87
CA ALA A 151 -9.72 -8.94 6.28
C ALA A 151 -9.12 -10.25 5.72
N GLU A 152 -8.38 -10.12 4.62
CA GLU A 152 -7.72 -11.22 3.93
C GLU A 152 -6.20 -11.09 4.02
N LEU A 153 -5.50 -12.20 4.28
CA LEU A 153 -4.04 -12.25 4.29
C LEU A 153 -3.55 -13.33 3.32
N PHE A 154 -2.70 -12.92 2.41
CA PHE A 154 -1.98 -13.80 1.50
C PHE A 154 -0.49 -13.76 1.82
N VAL A 155 0.07 -14.94 2.11
CA VAL A 155 1.48 -15.12 2.42
C VAL A 155 2.19 -15.71 1.21
N TYR A 156 3.32 -15.13 0.85
CA TYR A 156 4.10 -15.51 -0.33
C TYR A 156 5.44 -16.13 0.09
N PRO A 157 5.83 -17.25 -0.52
CA PRO A 157 7.15 -17.82 -0.29
C PRO A 157 8.24 -16.95 -0.93
N GLY A 158 9.45 -17.03 -0.41
CA GLY A 158 10.61 -16.34 -0.99
C GLY A 158 11.48 -15.68 0.06
N THR A 159 12.45 -14.91 -0.40
CA THR A 159 13.42 -14.20 0.44
C THR A 159 13.53 -12.70 0.12
N GLU A 160 12.96 -12.28 -1.00
CA GLU A 160 13.00 -10.89 -1.45
C GLU A 160 11.81 -10.11 -0.89
N HIS A 161 12.09 -8.99 -0.21
CA HIS A 161 11.05 -8.15 0.39
C HIS A 161 10.03 -7.67 -0.66
N TYR A 162 10.50 -7.28 -1.86
CA TYR A 162 9.64 -6.97 -3.00
C TYR A 162 9.38 -8.21 -3.85
N PHE A 163 8.80 -9.25 -3.24
CA PHE A 163 8.68 -10.59 -3.82
C PHE A 163 8.03 -10.62 -5.20
N ALA A 164 7.01 -9.81 -5.44
CA ALA A 164 6.34 -9.77 -6.73
C ALA A 164 7.18 -9.12 -7.85
N GLU A 165 8.25 -8.40 -7.51
CA GLU A 165 9.18 -7.82 -8.49
C GLU A 165 10.29 -8.79 -8.91
N HIS A 166 10.41 -9.93 -8.21
CA HIS A 166 11.44 -10.95 -8.42
C HIS A 166 10.87 -12.33 -8.79
N ASP A 167 9.54 -12.48 -8.77
CA ASP A 167 8.84 -13.73 -9.06
C ASP A 167 7.56 -13.45 -9.86
N ASP A 168 7.58 -13.82 -11.14
CA ASP A 168 6.45 -13.60 -12.05
C ASP A 168 5.16 -14.31 -11.61
N GLN A 169 5.28 -15.47 -10.95
CA GLN A 169 4.12 -16.20 -10.43
C GLN A 169 3.51 -15.45 -9.23
N ALA A 170 4.37 -14.95 -8.33
CA ALA A 170 3.92 -14.14 -7.21
C ALA A 170 3.27 -12.83 -7.70
N ALA A 171 3.84 -12.18 -8.72
CA ALA A 171 3.26 -11.00 -9.35
C ALA A 171 1.86 -11.28 -9.91
N ALA A 172 1.71 -12.35 -10.70
CA ALA A 172 0.43 -12.72 -11.30
C ALA A 172 -0.64 -13.03 -10.23
N LEU A 173 -0.26 -13.74 -9.15
CA LEU A 173 -1.17 -14.03 -8.04
C LEU A 173 -1.57 -12.76 -7.28
N LEU A 174 -0.64 -11.85 -7.04
CA LEU A 174 -0.92 -10.57 -6.39
C LEU A 174 -1.90 -9.75 -7.23
N GLU A 175 -1.63 -9.57 -8.51
CA GLU A 175 -2.48 -8.83 -9.42
C GLU A 175 -3.90 -9.43 -9.51
N GLN A 176 -4.01 -10.75 -9.67
CA GLN A 176 -5.29 -11.46 -9.70
C GLN A 176 -6.12 -11.22 -8.42
N ARG A 177 -5.49 -11.31 -7.24
CA ARG A 177 -6.14 -11.12 -5.95
C ARG A 177 -6.57 -9.68 -5.74
N VAL A 178 -5.73 -8.72 -6.12
CA VAL A 178 -6.08 -7.30 -6.05
C VAL A 178 -7.24 -6.96 -6.99
N ILE A 179 -7.23 -7.45 -8.22
CA ILE A 179 -8.35 -7.25 -9.16
C ILE A 179 -9.65 -7.85 -8.61
N ALA A 180 -9.58 -9.06 -8.02
CA ALA A 180 -10.75 -9.67 -7.39
C ALA A 180 -11.27 -8.87 -6.19
N PHE A 181 -10.39 -8.24 -5.42
CA PHE A 181 -10.75 -7.36 -4.31
C PHE A 181 -11.44 -6.07 -4.77
N LEU A 182 -11.04 -5.55 -5.92
CA LEU A 182 -11.60 -4.33 -6.49
C LEU A 182 -12.99 -4.55 -7.13
N GLY A 183 -13.34 -5.76 -7.54
CA GLY A 183 -14.64 -6.15 -8.11
C GLY A 183 -14.77 -5.89 -9.60
#